data_7ab5eb0c9f6dff2b84c4dad1fcc59aab
#
_entry.id   7ab5eb0c9f6dff2b84c4dad1fcc59aab
#
_cell.length_a   1.000
_cell.length_b   1.000
_cell.length_c   1.000
_cell.angle_alpha   90.00
_cell.angle_beta   90.00
_cell.angle_gamma   90.00
#
_symmetry.space_group_name_H-M   'P 1'
#
loop_
_entity.id
_entity.type
_entity.pdbx_description
1 polymer ?
#
loop_
_entity_poly.entity_id
_entity_poly.type
_entity_poly.pdbx_seq_one_letter_code
_entity_poly.pdbx_strand_id
1 'polypeptide(L)'
;MNWLVYCVCWNNMLKCISKWSDIIMEMRKIKEQDVSVLGMGCMRLPLKADSNEIDYDQTAKMIDLAIKKGITYFDTAYPYHNGESEIVVGKILKNYPRDSFTLATKMPSWVFKTLDDAKRIFNEQLEKCQVEYFDFYLCHAMNMTYHEHYEKNGVYEFLDSMRKEGKIRHLGFSYHDAPQNIIPIADRLDWDFAQIQFNYLDYEMQDAKMQYEELTKRGISVVVMEPVRGGLLANLCDEATNLFKSHRPNASMASWALRYVASFPNIKVILSGMSNLEQVEDNLNTFNNYEELTSFEHELVQRAKKAILGNDFIPCTGCRYCMPCPFGVDIPRIFSLYNNIYGIRHDLEGFKEAINKLDDSKKPFNCKKCGKCVSHCPQQIKIFEKLAKISELL
;
A
#
# COMPACT_ATOMS: atom_id res chain seq x y z
N MET A 1 -45.77 -26.26 28.74
CA MET A 1 -44.94 -25.06 28.95
C MET A 1 -43.53 -25.38 28.52
N ASN A 2 -43.05 -25.06 27.31
CA ASN A 2 -41.64 -25.04 26.89
C ASN A 2 -41.42 -24.95 25.37
N TRP A 3 -42.44 -24.52 24.59
CA TRP A 3 -42.25 -24.31 23.13
C TRP A 3 -42.05 -22.82 22.74
N LEU A 4 -42.33 -21.89 23.62
CA LEU A 4 -42.24 -20.43 23.37
C LEU A 4 -40.81 -19.87 23.55
N VAL A 5 -39.95 -20.51 24.32
CA VAL A 5 -38.58 -20.00 24.58
C VAL A 5 -37.64 -20.32 23.43
N TYR A 6 -37.84 -21.44 22.71
CA TYR A 6 -37.02 -21.81 21.57
C TYR A 6 -37.28 -20.95 20.31
N CYS A 7 -38.51 -20.48 20.10
CA CYS A 7 -38.84 -19.61 18.99
C CYS A 7 -38.26 -18.20 19.10
N VAL A 8 -38.08 -17.67 20.30
CA VAL A 8 -37.55 -16.31 20.52
C VAL A 8 -36.01 -16.29 20.31
N CYS A 9 -35.29 -17.35 20.71
CA CYS A 9 -33.86 -17.48 20.46
C CYS A 9 -33.55 -17.66 18.97
N TRP A 10 -34.36 -18.45 18.23
CA TRP A 10 -34.17 -18.66 16.79
C TRP A 10 -34.48 -17.39 15.97
N ASN A 11 -35.53 -16.63 16.31
CA ASN A 11 -35.84 -15.37 15.65
C ASN A 11 -34.81 -14.25 15.93
N ASN A 12 -34.18 -14.25 17.11
CA ASN A 12 -33.07 -13.33 17.40
C ASN A 12 -31.76 -13.75 16.74
N MET A 13 -31.53 -15.06 16.58
CA MET A 13 -30.40 -15.59 15.83
C MET A 13 -30.54 -15.34 14.33
N LEU A 14 -31.74 -15.50 13.76
CA LEU A 14 -32.05 -15.17 12.37
C LEU A 14 -32.03 -13.64 12.13
N LYS A 15 -32.41 -12.80 13.10
CA LYS A 15 -32.26 -11.34 13.01
C LYS A 15 -30.79 -10.89 13.15
N CYS A 16 -29.95 -11.61 13.90
CA CYS A 16 -28.50 -11.40 13.87
C CYS A 16 -27.88 -11.85 12.54
N ILE A 17 -28.32 -12.99 11.98
CA ILE A 17 -27.84 -13.48 10.69
C ILE A 17 -28.31 -12.58 9.54
N SER A 18 -29.53 -12.02 9.61
CA SER A 18 -30.05 -11.12 8.55
C SER A 18 -29.44 -9.72 8.56
N LYS A 19 -28.75 -9.29 9.62
CA LYS A 19 -27.99 -8.03 9.65
C LYS A 19 -26.61 -8.11 8.99
N TRP A 20 -26.16 -9.30 8.59
CA TRP A 20 -24.85 -9.55 8.01
C TRP A 20 -24.88 -10.03 6.54
N SER A 21 -26.09 -10.09 5.92
CA SER A 21 -26.28 -10.78 4.65
C SER A 21 -26.09 -9.93 3.38
N ASP A 22 -25.81 -8.62 3.45
CA ASP A 22 -25.75 -7.77 2.26
C ASP A 22 -24.56 -6.81 2.22
N ILE A 23 -23.37 -7.29 2.61
CA ILE A 23 -22.12 -6.55 2.34
C ILE A 23 -21.67 -6.95 0.94
N ILE A 24 -21.99 -6.14 -0.04
CA ILE A 24 -21.50 -6.34 -1.41
C ILE A 24 -20.26 -5.46 -1.59
N MET A 25 -19.07 -6.10 -1.50
CA MET A 25 -17.82 -5.46 -1.90
C MET A 25 -17.91 -5.06 -3.38
N GLU A 26 -17.57 -3.81 -3.72
CA GLU A 26 -17.49 -3.39 -5.11
C GLU A 26 -16.43 -4.19 -5.85
N MET A 27 -16.82 -4.77 -6.99
CA MET A 27 -15.94 -5.54 -7.87
C MET A 27 -15.61 -4.74 -9.13
N ARG A 28 -14.36 -4.80 -9.55
CA ARG A 28 -13.86 -4.19 -10.79
C ARG A 28 -13.14 -5.25 -11.63
N LYS A 29 -12.78 -4.93 -12.87
CA LYS A 29 -12.10 -5.87 -13.76
C LYS A 29 -10.72 -5.38 -14.16
N ILE A 30 -9.74 -6.29 -14.09
CA ILE A 30 -8.46 -6.19 -14.79
C ILE A 30 -8.49 -7.26 -15.89
N LYS A 31 -8.57 -6.83 -17.15
CA LYS A 31 -8.90 -7.73 -18.26
C LYS A 31 -10.16 -8.53 -17.90
N GLU A 32 -10.12 -9.85 -17.97
CA GLU A 32 -11.27 -10.73 -17.65
C GLU A 32 -11.37 -11.10 -16.16
N GLN A 33 -10.37 -10.73 -15.33
CA GLN A 33 -10.34 -11.10 -13.92
C GLN A 33 -11.15 -10.12 -13.08
N ASP A 34 -12.15 -10.62 -12.35
CA ASP A 34 -12.84 -9.87 -11.32
C ASP A 34 -11.94 -9.70 -10.08
N VAL A 35 -11.86 -8.49 -9.55
CA VAL A 35 -11.08 -8.13 -8.36
C VAL A 35 -11.90 -7.23 -7.46
N SER A 36 -11.76 -7.39 -6.14
CA SER A 36 -12.34 -6.43 -5.20
C SER A 36 -11.63 -5.07 -5.32
N VAL A 37 -12.40 -3.97 -5.24
CA VAL A 37 -11.84 -2.62 -5.28
C VAL A 37 -10.89 -2.37 -4.11
N LEU A 38 -11.19 -2.91 -2.92
CA LEU A 38 -10.28 -2.94 -1.80
C LEU A 38 -9.39 -4.18 -1.87
N GLY A 39 -8.07 -3.99 -1.90
CA GLY A 39 -7.08 -5.05 -1.82
C GLY A 39 -6.32 -5.00 -0.49
N MET A 40 -5.88 -6.16 0.00
CA MET A 40 -5.05 -6.26 1.19
C MET A 40 -3.56 -6.22 0.82
N GLY A 41 -2.87 -5.12 1.17
CA GLY A 41 -1.42 -4.99 1.03
C GLY A 41 -0.68 -5.62 2.21
N CYS A 42 0.16 -6.61 1.95
CA CYS A 42 0.85 -7.40 2.98
C CYS A 42 2.25 -6.84 3.35
N MET A 43 2.54 -5.59 3.04
CA MET A 43 3.78 -4.91 3.43
C MET A 43 3.79 -4.49 4.91
N ARG A 44 2.62 -4.35 5.53
CA ARG A 44 2.44 -3.81 6.89
C ARG A 44 1.66 -4.78 7.79
N LEU A 45 1.91 -6.08 7.63
CA LEU A 45 1.30 -7.09 8.50
C LEU A 45 1.64 -6.83 9.97
N PRO A 46 0.76 -7.18 10.93
CA PRO A 46 1.02 -6.99 12.34
C PRO A 46 2.26 -7.75 12.79
N LEU A 47 3.00 -7.16 13.71
CA LEU A 47 4.18 -7.76 14.32
C LEU A 47 3.89 -8.16 15.75
N LYS A 48 4.56 -9.21 16.23
CA LYS A 48 4.56 -9.56 17.66
C LYS A 48 5.15 -8.43 18.49
N ALA A 49 4.70 -8.27 19.72
CA ALA A 49 5.24 -7.26 20.62
C ALA A 49 6.77 -7.39 20.75
N ASP A 50 7.44 -6.24 20.68
CA ASP A 50 8.91 -6.11 20.80
C ASP A 50 9.73 -6.98 19.81
N SER A 51 9.14 -7.35 18.67
CA SER A 51 9.75 -8.21 17.67
C SER A 51 9.54 -7.64 16.24
N ASN A 52 10.37 -8.09 15.29
CA ASN A 52 10.14 -7.88 13.87
C ASN A 52 9.44 -9.08 13.20
N GLU A 53 9.02 -10.07 13.99
CA GLU A 53 8.30 -11.23 13.48
C GLU A 53 6.83 -10.91 13.24
N ILE A 54 6.29 -11.42 12.14
CA ILE A 54 4.86 -11.29 11.84
C ILE A 54 4.04 -12.03 12.92
N ASP A 55 3.02 -11.36 13.44
CA ASP A 55 2.00 -12.01 14.27
C ASP A 55 1.08 -12.83 13.35
N TYR A 56 1.37 -14.13 13.27
CA TYR A 56 0.65 -15.06 12.40
C TYR A 56 -0.84 -15.14 12.76
N ASP A 57 -1.16 -15.22 14.05
CA ASP A 57 -2.55 -15.42 14.50
C ASP A 57 -3.40 -14.18 14.22
N GLN A 58 -2.86 -13.00 14.44
CA GLN A 58 -3.54 -11.75 14.10
C GLN A 58 -3.67 -11.59 12.60
N THR A 59 -2.62 -11.89 11.83
CA THR A 59 -2.65 -11.86 10.36
C THR A 59 -3.71 -12.81 9.81
N ALA A 60 -3.78 -14.03 10.34
CA ALA A 60 -4.78 -15.01 9.91
C ALA A 60 -6.22 -14.54 10.17
N LYS A 61 -6.50 -13.92 11.34
CA LYS A 61 -7.81 -13.34 11.64
C LYS A 61 -8.16 -12.19 10.70
N MET A 62 -7.19 -11.35 10.36
CA MET A 62 -7.39 -10.24 9.42
C MET A 62 -7.69 -10.73 8.00
N ILE A 63 -6.94 -11.72 7.51
CA ILE A 63 -7.18 -12.34 6.18
C ILE A 63 -8.53 -13.06 6.16
N ASP A 64 -8.88 -13.79 7.22
CA ASP A 64 -10.17 -14.47 7.33
C ASP A 64 -11.34 -13.47 7.27
N LEU A 65 -11.24 -12.36 8.02
CA LEU A 65 -12.23 -11.29 7.97
C LEU A 65 -12.31 -10.66 6.57
N ALA A 66 -11.17 -10.38 5.95
CA ALA A 66 -11.08 -9.80 4.62
C ALA A 66 -11.78 -10.67 3.56
N ILE A 67 -11.47 -11.97 3.51
CA ILE A 67 -12.09 -12.93 2.58
C ILE A 67 -13.59 -13.05 2.83
N LYS A 68 -14.01 -13.23 4.09
CA LYS A 68 -15.44 -13.32 4.47
C LYS A 68 -16.24 -12.09 4.08
N LYS A 69 -15.59 -10.94 3.96
CA LYS A 69 -16.21 -9.67 3.59
C LYS A 69 -15.99 -9.27 2.13
N GLY A 70 -15.47 -10.19 1.31
CA GLY A 70 -15.41 -10.05 -0.13
C GLY A 70 -14.13 -9.42 -0.68
N ILE A 71 -13.08 -9.23 0.13
CA ILE A 71 -11.76 -8.90 -0.42
C ILE A 71 -11.22 -10.14 -1.13
N THR A 72 -10.89 -9.98 -2.42
CA THR A 72 -10.32 -11.05 -3.24
C THR A 72 -8.86 -10.80 -3.62
N TYR A 73 -8.34 -9.57 -3.51
CA TYR A 73 -7.00 -9.22 -3.96
C TYR A 73 -6.02 -9.11 -2.79
N PHE A 74 -4.96 -9.94 -2.80
CA PHE A 74 -3.88 -9.95 -1.81
C PHE A 74 -2.57 -9.63 -2.50
N ASP A 75 -1.83 -8.61 -1.98
CA ASP A 75 -0.58 -8.14 -2.56
C ASP A 75 0.58 -8.34 -1.59
N THR A 76 1.56 -9.15 -1.98
CA THR A 76 2.81 -9.34 -1.26
C THR A 76 4.02 -9.02 -2.14
N ALA A 77 5.24 -9.22 -1.64
CA ALA A 77 6.47 -9.14 -2.40
C ALA A 77 7.61 -9.87 -1.70
N TYR A 78 8.60 -10.27 -2.48
CA TYR A 78 9.81 -10.98 -2.04
C TYR A 78 10.52 -10.36 -0.83
N PRO A 79 10.73 -9.00 -0.75
CA PRO A 79 11.44 -8.38 0.36
C PRO A 79 10.57 -8.06 1.58
N TYR A 80 9.23 -8.20 1.51
CA TYR A 80 8.36 -7.77 2.58
C TYR A 80 8.59 -8.58 3.84
N HIS A 81 8.70 -7.89 4.98
CA HIS A 81 9.01 -8.49 6.28
C HIS A 81 10.27 -9.39 6.23
N ASN A 82 11.34 -8.91 5.59
CA ASN A 82 12.60 -9.65 5.41
C ASN A 82 12.43 -11.01 4.70
N GLY A 83 11.43 -11.12 3.81
CA GLY A 83 11.13 -12.32 3.04
C GLY A 83 10.07 -13.25 3.65
N GLU A 84 9.56 -12.93 4.82
CA GLU A 84 8.57 -13.75 5.54
C GLU A 84 7.13 -13.54 5.06
N SER A 85 6.82 -12.39 4.43
CA SER A 85 5.44 -12.08 4.04
C SER A 85 4.86 -13.10 3.07
N GLU A 86 5.61 -13.53 2.04
CA GLU A 86 5.16 -14.54 1.07
C GLU A 86 4.86 -15.88 1.76
N ILE A 87 5.70 -16.28 2.74
CA ILE A 87 5.54 -17.53 3.49
C ILE A 87 4.27 -17.50 4.35
N VAL A 88 4.09 -16.41 5.10
CA VAL A 88 2.93 -16.26 6.01
C VAL A 88 1.63 -16.17 5.22
N VAL A 89 1.59 -15.34 4.17
CA VAL A 89 0.41 -15.17 3.31
C VAL A 89 0.06 -16.47 2.60
N GLY A 90 1.04 -17.16 2.01
CA GLY A 90 0.84 -18.44 1.35
C GLY A 90 0.29 -19.51 2.31
N LYS A 91 0.88 -19.61 3.50
CA LYS A 91 0.44 -20.57 4.53
C LYS A 91 -1.01 -20.31 4.99
N ILE A 92 -1.43 -19.07 5.07
CA ILE A 92 -2.81 -18.72 5.47
C ILE A 92 -3.77 -18.96 4.29
N LEU A 93 -3.46 -18.45 3.09
CA LEU A 93 -4.33 -18.53 1.92
C LEU A 93 -4.53 -19.97 1.43
N LYS A 94 -3.59 -20.87 1.68
CA LYS A 94 -3.74 -22.32 1.38
C LYS A 94 -4.98 -22.96 2.02
N ASN A 95 -5.51 -22.36 3.09
CA ASN A 95 -6.71 -22.89 3.77
C ASN A 95 -8.03 -22.49 3.05
N TYR A 96 -7.96 -21.72 1.98
CA TYR A 96 -9.11 -21.26 1.20
C TYR A 96 -9.07 -21.86 -0.22
N PRO A 97 -10.24 -22.04 -0.89
CA PRO A 97 -10.27 -22.44 -2.28
C PRO A 97 -9.42 -21.50 -3.14
N ARG A 98 -8.58 -22.06 -4.03
CA ARG A 98 -7.61 -21.27 -4.82
C ARG A 98 -8.27 -20.21 -5.72
N ASP A 99 -9.50 -20.45 -6.15
CA ASP A 99 -10.33 -19.57 -6.98
C ASP A 99 -11.09 -18.50 -6.18
N SER A 100 -11.07 -18.56 -4.85
CA SER A 100 -11.73 -17.57 -3.98
C SER A 100 -10.90 -16.30 -3.76
N PHE A 101 -9.64 -16.27 -4.18
CA PHE A 101 -8.75 -15.13 -4.04
C PHE A 101 -7.81 -14.97 -5.23
N THR A 102 -7.30 -13.77 -5.41
CA THR A 102 -6.20 -13.46 -6.34
C THR A 102 -4.97 -13.05 -5.55
N LEU A 103 -3.80 -13.57 -5.94
CA LEU A 103 -2.53 -13.33 -5.28
C LEU A 103 -1.57 -12.60 -6.23
N ALA A 104 -1.04 -11.48 -5.74
CA ALA A 104 -0.01 -10.70 -6.40
C ALA A 104 1.32 -10.80 -5.66
N THR A 105 2.43 -11.05 -6.40
CA THR A 105 3.79 -10.86 -5.90
C THR A 105 4.68 -10.22 -6.96
N LYS A 106 5.96 -9.96 -6.64
CA LYS A 106 6.79 -9.08 -7.44
C LYS A 106 8.21 -9.62 -7.57
N MET A 107 8.79 -9.57 -8.79
CA MET A 107 10.20 -9.85 -9.06
C MET A 107 11.07 -8.71 -8.51
N PRO A 108 11.93 -8.95 -7.50
CA PRO A 108 12.72 -7.91 -6.87
C PRO A 108 13.88 -7.45 -7.78
N SER A 109 13.74 -6.28 -8.40
CA SER A 109 14.66 -5.73 -9.42
C SER A 109 16.12 -5.61 -8.98
N TRP A 110 16.39 -5.52 -7.68
CA TRP A 110 17.72 -5.34 -7.10
C TRP A 110 18.36 -6.62 -6.56
N VAL A 111 17.68 -7.76 -6.63
CA VAL A 111 18.15 -9.04 -6.08
C VAL A 111 18.79 -9.91 -7.15
N PHE A 112 18.17 -10.07 -8.31
CA PHE A 112 18.73 -10.88 -9.40
C PHE A 112 19.88 -10.14 -10.11
N LYS A 113 20.88 -10.89 -10.55
CA LYS A 113 22.01 -10.40 -11.35
C LYS A 113 22.04 -11.02 -12.74
N THR A 114 21.42 -12.17 -12.88
CA THR A 114 21.36 -12.97 -14.11
C THR A 114 19.92 -13.45 -14.34
N LEU A 115 19.65 -13.94 -15.56
CA LEU A 115 18.37 -14.59 -15.88
C LEU A 115 18.11 -15.82 -14.99
N ASP A 116 19.16 -16.60 -14.70
CA ASP A 116 19.02 -17.80 -13.86
C ASP A 116 18.66 -17.44 -12.41
N ASP A 117 19.17 -16.31 -11.90
CA ASP A 117 18.71 -15.80 -10.60
C ASP A 117 17.23 -15.46 -10.63
N ALA A 118 16.76 -14.78 -11.69
CA ALA A 118 15.35 -14.42 -11.83
C ALA A 118 14.45 -15.67 -11.89
N LYS A 119 14.85 -16.70 -12.63
CA LYS A 119 14.16 -17.99 -12.68
C LYS A 119 14.10 -18.67 -11.32
N ARG A 120 15.22 -18.70 -10.60
CA ARG A 120 15.29 -19.27 -9.24
C ARG A 120 14.35 -18.51 -8.28
N ILE A 121 14.40 -17.18 -8.29
CA ILE A 121 13.53 -16.34 -7.45
C ILE A 121 12.05 -16.61 -7.75
N PHE A 122 11.67 -16.68 -9.02
CA PHE A 122 10.31 -16.98 -9.41
C PHE A 122 9.80 -18.31 -8.84
N ASN A 123 10.61 -19.37 -8.91
CA ASN A 123 10.28 -20.67 -8.35
C ASN A 123 10.23 -20.64 -6.82
N GLU A 124 11.17 -19.98 -6.15
CA GLU A 124 11.15 -19.75 -4.70
C GLU A 124 9.85 -19.05 -4.25
N GLN A 125 9.36 -18.09 -5.03
CA GLN A 125 8.11 -17.39 -4.72
C GLN A 125 6.88 -18.29 -4.84
N LEU A 126 6.82 -19.16 -5.85
CA LEU A 126 5.75 -20.18 -5.96
C LEU A 126 5.76 -21.11 -4.74
N GLU A 127 6.93 -21.56 -4.29
CA GLU A 127 7.10 -22.42 -3.10
C GLU A 127 6.69 -21.68 -1.83
N LYS A 128 7.18 -20.46 -1.60
CA LYS A 128 6.86 -19.64 -0.43
C LYS A 128 5.37 -19.34 -0.33
N CYS A 129 4.76 -18.96 -1.45
CA CYS A 129 3.34 -18.65 -1.52
C CYS A 129 2.46 -19.92 -1.56
N GLN A 130 3.06 -21.11 -1.72
CA GLN A 130 2.36 -22.41 -1.81
C GLN A 130 1.28 -22.45 -2.90
N VAL A 131 1.60 -21.89 -4.08
CA VAL A 131 0.73 -21.82 -5.24
C VAL A 131 1.40 -22.34 -6.51
N GLU A 132 0.62 -22.78 -7.49
CA GLU A 132 1.13 -23.28 -8.77
C GLU A 132 1.26 -22.17 -9.82
N TYR A 133 0.58 -21.04 -9.60
CA TYR A 133 0.57 -19.84 -10.46
C TYR A 133 0.23 -18.59 -9.63
N PHE A 134 0.64 -17.43 -10.15
CA PHE A 134 0.23 -16.12 -9.64
C PHE A 134 -0.89 -15.54 -10.53
N ASP A 135 -1.91 -14.95 -9.91
CA ASP A 135 -2.94 -14.23 -10.65
C ASP A 135 -2.36 -12.92 -11.19
N PHE A 136 -1.54 -12.25 -10.39
CA PHE A 136 -0.89 -10.99 -10.72
C PHE A 136 0.61 -11.07 -10.39
N TYR A 137 1.45 -10.68 -11.35
CA TYR A 137 2.88 -10.67 -11.13
C TYR A 137 3.49 -9.36 -11.62
N LEU A 138 4.38 -8.74 -10.85
CA LEU A 138 4.89 -7.42 -11.15
C LEU A 138 6.41 -7.40 -11.29
N CYS A 139 6.92 -6.59 -12.22
CA CYS A 139 8.28 -6.08 -12.14
C CYS A 139 8.34 -5.05 -11.01
N HIS A 140 9.15 -5.31 -9.96
CA HIS A 140 9.10 -4.56 -8.70
C HIS A 140 9.89 -3.25 -8.75
N ALA A 141 9.27 -2.15 -8.27
CA ALA A 141 9.88 -0.85 -8.06
C ALA A 141 10.57 -0.26 -9.31
N MET A 142 9.92 -0.39 -10.47
CA MET A 142 10.47 0.00 -11.75
C MET A 142 10.83 1.48 -11.80
N ASN A 143 12.02 1.71 -12.32
CA ASN A 143 12.63 2.98 -12.68
C ASN A 143 13.52 2.76 -13.91
N MET A 144 14.10 3.80 -14.49
CA MET A 144 14.93 3.65 -15.70
C MET A 144 16.11 2.72 -15.49
N THR A 145 16.78 2.76 -14.33
CA THR A 145 17.92 1.87 -14.03
C THR A 145 17.48 0.39 -13.98
N TYR A 146 16.34 0.10 -13.34
CA TYR A 146 15.82 -1.26 -13.32
C TYR A 146 15.23 -1.68 -14.65
N HIS A 147 14.65 -0.78 -15.41
CA HIS A 147 14.21 -1.04 -16.78
C HIS A 147 15.36 -1.56 -17.64
N GLU A 148 16.51 -0.85 -17.68
CA GLU A 148 17.71 -1.27 -18.37
C GLU A 148 18.26 -2.62 -17.84
N HIS A 149 18.14 -2.85 -16.52
CA HIS A 149 18.57 -4.11 -15.91
C HIS A 149 17.72 -5.30 -16.36
N TYR A 150 16.40 -5.14 -16.45
CA TYR A 150 15.50 -6.17 -16.98
C TYR A 150 15.77 -6.48 -18.45
N GLU A 151 15.96 -5.42 -19.28
CA GLU A 151 16.34 -5.57 -20.69
C GLU A 151 17.63 -6.37 -20.85
N LYS A 152 18.68 -5.92 -20.19
CA LYS A 152 20.01 -6.54 -20.29
C LYS A 152 20.02 -8.03 -19.94
N ASN A 153 19.19 -8.44 -18.99
CA ASN A 153 19.14 -9.82 -18.49
C ASN A 153 18.05 -10.68 -19.14
N GLY A 154 17.24 -10.17 -20.08
CA GLY A 154 16.17 -10.92 -20.72
C GLY A 154 15.03 -11.32 -19.77
N VAL A 155 14.84 -10.56 -18.67
CA VAL A 155 13.86 -10.92 -17.65
C VAL A 155 12.42 -10.60 -18.09
N TYR A 156 12.23 -9.59 -18.93
CA TYR A 156 10.92 -9.29 -19.53
C TYR A 156 10.41 -10.47 -20.37
N GLU A 157 11.26 -11.02 -21.24
CA GLU A 157 10.94 -12.16 -22.10
C GLU A 157 10.65 -13.41 -21.27
N PHE A 158 11.41 -13.60 -20.20
CA PHE A 158 11.17 -14.70 -19.26
C PHE A 158 9.81 -14.56 -18.58
N LEU A 159 9.47 -13.40 -18.02
CA LEU A 159 8.17 -13.21 -17.35
C LEU A 159 7.00 -13.32 -18.34
N ASP A 160 7.16 -12.83 -19.57
CA ASP A 160 6.15 -13.02 -20.62
C ASP A 160 6.01 -14.49 -21.05
N SER A 161 7.10 -15.28 -21.03
CA SER A 161 6.99 -16.73 -21.25
C SER A 161 6.23 -17.42 -20.11
N MET A 162 6.45 -17.02 -18.85
CA MET A 162 5.68 -17.54 -17.70
C MET A 162 4.19 -17.19 -17.80
N ARG A 163 3.85 -16.03 -18.37
CA ARG A 163 2.46 -15.66 -18.68
C ARG A 163 1.87 -16.60 -19.74
N LYS A 164 2.57 -16.85 -20.83
CA LYS A 164 2.15 -17.77 -21.90
C LYS A 164 2.00 -19.22 -21.40
N GLU A 165 2.81 -19.65 -20.45
CA GLU A 165 2.74 -20.96 -19.80
C GLU A 165 1.63 -21.06 -18.72
N GLY A 166 0.94 -19.95 -18.42
CA GLY A 166 -0.11 -19.90 -17.39
C GLY A 166 0.40 -19.88 -15.95
N LYS A 167 1.70 -19.69 -15.74
CA LYS A 167 2.30 -19.50 -14.40
C LYS A 167 2.09 -18.09 -13.88
N ILE A 168 1.85 -17.14 -14.76
CA ILE A 168 1.39 -15.77 -14.48
C ILE A 168 0.11 -15.57 -15.30
N ARG A 169 -0.98 -15.12 -14.66
CA ARG A 169 -2.22 -14.79 -15.38
C ARG A 169 -2.18 -13.38 -15.94
N HIS A 170 -1.77 -12.41 -15.09
CA HIS A 170 -1.66 -10.99 -15.45
C HIS A 170 -0.28 -10.48 -15.08
N LEU A 171 0.40 -9.88 -16.07
CA LEU A 171 1.73 -9.31 -15.89
C LEU A 171 1.66 -7.78 -15.84
N GLY A 172 2.33 -7.19 -14.84
CA GLY A 172 2.36 -5.76 -14.63
C GLY A 172 3.69 -5.28 -14.04
N PHE A 173 3.70 -4.04 -13.60
CA PHE A 173 4.86 -3.45 -12.91
C PHE A 173 4.42 -2.51 -11.78
N SER A 174 5.24 -2.36 -10.74
CA SER A 174 5.12 -1.28 -9.76
C SER A 174 6.13 -0.18 -10.08
N TYR A 175 5.70 1.08 -10.00
CA TYR A 175 6.45 2.21 -10.51
C TYR A 175 6.93 3.15 -9.41
N HIS A 176 8.23 3.54 -9.47
CA HIS A 176 8.87 4.43 -8.49
C HIS A 176 9.96 5.28 -9.16
N ASP A 177 9.58 6.19 -10.04
CA ASP A 177 10.51 7.10 -10.72
C ASP A 177 9.85 8.45 -11.03
N ALA A 178 10.56 9.34 -11.72
CA ALA A 178 10.02 10.61 -12.24
C ALA A 178 8.84 10.35 -13.18
N PRO A 179 7.74 11.11 -13.13
CA PRO A 179 6.48 10.78 -13.82
C PRO A 179 6.65 10.44 -15.31
N GLN A 180 7.48 11.20 -16.04
CA GLN A 180 7.71 11.00 -17.48
C GLN A 180 8.41 9.68 -17.84
N ASN A 181 9.16 9.10 -16.91
CA ASN A 181 9.89 7.84 -17.12
C ASN A 181 8.97 6.62 -17.15
N ILE A 182 7.68 6.78 -16.83
CA ILE A 182 6.70 5.69 -16.94
C ILE A 182 6.45 5.31 -18.41
N ILE A 183 6.60 6.25 -19.35
CA ILE A 183 6.26 6.08 -20.76
C ILE A 183 7.05 4.92 -21.40
N PRO A 184 8.40 4.92 -21.42
CA PRO A 184 9.17 3.82 -22.02
C PRO A 184 8.93 2.47 -21.37
N ILE A 185 8.62 2.44 -20.06
CA ILE A 185 8.30 1.20 -19.34
C ILE A 185 6.92 0.70 -19.75
N ALA A 186 5.92 1.60 -19.83
CA ALA A 186 4.56 1.27 -20.25
C ALA A 186 4.47 0.81 -21.72
N ASP A 187 5.36 1.32 -22.59
CA ASP A 187 5.41 0.94 -24.00
C ASP A 187 6.19 -0.36 -24.27
N ARG A 188 6.84 -0.95 -23.25
CA ARG A 188 7.76 -2.10 -23.42
C ARG A 188 7.07 -3.43 -23.68
N LEU A 189 5.96 -3.69 -23.01
CA LEU A 189 5.17 -4.92 -23.15
C LEU A 189 3.67 -4.59 -23.22
N ASP A 190 2.88 -5.57 -23.64
CA ASP A 190 1.43 -5.52 -23.43
C ASP A 190 1.10 -5.81 -21.94
N TRP A 191 1.17 -4.76 -21.14
CA TRP A 191 0.92 -4.84 -19.71
C TRP A 191 -0.57 -4.91 -19.41
N ASP A 192 -0.97 -5.79 -18.50
CA ASP A 192 -2.34 -5.89 -18.04
C ASP A 192 -2.67 -4.81 -17.02
N PHE A 193 -1.69 -4.44 -16.19
CA PHE A 193 -1.85 -3.45 -15.13
C PHE A 193 -0.52 -2.81 -14.72
N ALA A 194 -0.63 -1.68 -14.03
CA ALA A 194 0.50 -1.03 -13.36
C ALA A 194 0.10 -0.61 -11.94
N GLN A 195 1.02 -0.74 -10.99
CA GLN A 195 0.85 -0.33 -9.60
C GLN A 195 1.58 1.00 -9.37
N ILE A 196 0.83 2.05 -9.08
CA ILE A 196 1.38 3.38 -8.84
C ILE A 196 0.98 3.92 -7.46
N GLN A 197 1.78 4.82 -6.91
CA GLN A 197 1.41 5.58 -5.75
C GLN A 197 0.39 6.64 -6.13
N PHE A 198 -0.79 6.62 -5.48
CA PHE A 198 -1.86 7.54 -5.81
C PHE A 198 -2.72 7.87 -4.58
N ASN A 199 -2.84 9.14 -4.25
CA ASN A 199 -3.72 9.70 -3.23
C ASN A 199 -3.93 11.20 -3.51
N TYR A 200 -4.81 11.87 -2.77
CA TYR A 200 -5.14 13.26 -3.07
C TYR A 200 -3.99 14.27 -2.85
N LEU A 201 -2.91 13.91 -2.11
CA LEU A 201 -1.70 14.74 -2.04
C LEU A 201 -0.78 14.47 -3.22
N ASP A 202 -0.49 13.20 -3.50
CA ASP A 202 0.47 12.79 -4.51
C ASP A 202 -0.05 12.98 -5.93
N TYR A 203 -1.36 13.15 -6.09
CA TYR A 203 -1.98 13.49 -7.36
C TYR A 203 -1.29 14.68 -8.05
N GLU A 204 -0.89 15.70 -7.27
CA GLU A 204 -0.14 16.86 -7.76
C GLU A 204 1.33 16.81 -7.32
N MET A 205 1.63 16.45 -6.07
CA MET A 205 2.99 16.52 -5.52
C MET A 205 4.00 15.60 -6.20
N GLN A 206 3.53 14.45 -6.70
CA GLN A 206 4.34 13.47 -7.44
C GLN A 206 3.88 13.33 -8.89
N ASP A 207 3.00 14.25 -9.33
CA ASP A 207 2.35 14.18 -10.63
C ASP A 207 1.79 12.77 -10.95
N ALA A 208 1.17 12.16 -9.92
CA ALA A 208 0.48 10.89 -10.10
C ALA A 208 -0.68 11.01 -11.11
N LYS A 209 -1.17 12.24 -11.33
CA LYS A 209 -2.11 12.57 -12.41
C LYS A 209 -1.56 12.14 -13.76
N MET A 210 -0.37 12.60 -14.12
CA MET A 210 0.27 12.30 -15.41
C MET A 210 0.49 10.79 -15.56
N GLN A 211 0.96 10.10 -14.50
CA GLN A 211 1.15 8.67 -14.52
C GLN A 211 -0.18 7.91 -14.78
N TYR A 212 -1.25 8.30 -14.09
CA TYR A 212 -2.59 7.75 -14.28
C TYR A 212 -3.11 7.99 -15.70
N GLU A 213 -2.96 9.21 -16.23
CA GLU A 213 -3.43 9.57 -17.57
C GLU A 213 -2.68 8.80 -18.67
N GLU A 214 -1.35 8.63 -18.54
CA GLU A 214 -0.54 7.87 -19.50
C GLU A 214 -0.85 6.37 -19.49
N LEU A 215 -1.09 5.79 -18.33
CA LEU A 215 -1.54 4.41 -18.22
C LEU A 215 -2.95 4.22 -18.79
N THR A 216 -3.86 5.14 -18.47
CA THR A 216 -5.24 5.09 -18.97
C THR A 216 -5.31 5.19 -20.50
N LYS A 217 -4.52 6.09 -21.09
CA LYS A 217 -4.40 6.24 -22.55
C LYS A 217 -3.94 4.96 -23.25
N ARG A 218 -3.13 4.14 -22.59
CA ARG A 218 -2.63 2.85 -23.09
C ARG A 218 -3.55 1.67 -22.77
N GLY A 219 -4.67 1.89 -22.06
CA GLY A 219 -5.55 0.81 -21.63
C GLY A 219 -4.96 -0.08 -20.53
N ILE A 220 -3.90 0.38 -19.86
CA ILE A 220 -3.27 -0.32 -18.75
C ILE A 220 -4.06 -0.02 -17.47
N SER A 221 -4.60 -1.06 -16.83
CA SER A 221 -5.35 -0.93 -15.58
C SER A 221 -4.46 -0.44 -14.43
N VAL A 222 -5.02 0.35 -13.52
CA VAL A 222 -4.26 0.92 -12.39
C VAL A 222 -4.62 0.20 -11.08
N VAL A 223 -3.59 -0.28 -10.38
CA VAL A 223 -3.63 -0.70 -8.99
C VAL A 223 -2.93 0.39 -8.16
N VAL A 224 -3.54 0.78 -7.06
CA VAL A 224 -3.01 1.88 -6.24
C VAL A 224 -2.30 1.35 -5.01
N MET A 225 -1.06 1.79 -4.80
CA MET A 225 -0.34 1.68 -3.53
C MET A 225 -0.32 3.04 -2.81
N GLU A 226 -0.14 3.01 -1.50
CA GLU A 226 -0.07 4.21 -0.63
C GLU A 226 -1.32 5.13 -0.72
N PRO A 227 -2.54 4.58 -0.75
CA PRO A 227 -3.75 5.40 -0.82
C PRO A 227 -3.92 6.31 0.40
N VAL A 228 -3.40 5.90 1.55
CA VAL A 228 -3.38 6.67 2.81
C VAL A 228 -1.98 7.19 3.17
N ARG A 229 -1.02 7.11 2.23
CA ARG A 229 0.33 7.66 2.32
C ARG A 229 1.07 7.28 3.60
N GLY A 230 1.26 5.97 3.79
CA GLY A 230 1.94 5.43 4.99
C GLY A 230 1.19 5.66 6.29
N GLY A 231 -0.13 5.91 6.24
CA GLY A 231 -0.97 6.24 7.38
C GLY A 231 -1.08 7.73 7.68
N LEU A 232 -0.37 8.60 6.95
CA LEU A 232 -0.44 10.06 7.15
C LEU A 232 -1.87 10.58 6.96
N LEU A 233 -2.55 10.13 5.91
CA LEU A 233 -3.89 10.59 5.58
C LEU A 233 -4.97 9.99 6.49
N ALA A 234 -4.60 9.11 7.41
CA ALA A 234 -5.48 8.62 8.48
C ALA A 234 -5.44 9.50 9.74
N ASN A 235 -4.41 10.37 9.88
CA ASN A 235 -4.22 11.24 11.05
C ASN A 235 -3.86 12.66 10.57
N LEU A 236 -4.87 13.46 10.30
CA LEU A 236 -4.74 14.80 9.75
C LEU A 236 -4.61 15.87 10.85
N CYS A 237 -4.21 17.09 10.47
CA CYS A 237 -4.30 18.27 11.34
C CYS A 237 -5.77 18.56 11.69
N ASP A 238 -5.96 19.32 12.79
CA ASP A 238 -7.30 19.65 13.29
C ASP A 238 -8.15 20.37 12.23
N GLU A 239 -7.56 21.29 11.47
CA GLU A 239 -8.27 22.03 10.42
C GLU A 239 -8.82 21.08 9.35
N ALA A 240 -7.99 20.20 8.79
CA ALA A 240 -8.42 19.22 7.79
C ALA A 240 -9.39 18.20 8.37
N THR A 241 -9.17 17.74 9.62
CA THR A 241 -10.06 16.82 10.33
C THR A 241 -11.44 17.46 10.53
N ASN A 242 -11.51 18.71 10.97
CA ASN A 242 -12.76 19.42 11.20
C ASN A 242 -13.54 19.67 9.89
N LEU A 243 -12.84 19.94 8.78
CA LEU A 243 -13.46 20.04 7.46
C LEU A 243 -14.21 18.75 7.09
N PHE A 244 -13.58 17.60 7.26
CA PHE A 244 -14.19 16.31 6.92
C PHE A 244 -15.29 15.92 7.90
N LYS A 245 -15.07 16.06 9.21
CA LYS A 245 -16.06 15.73 10.24
C LYS A 245 -17.29 16.63 10.22
N SER A 246 -17.19 17.88 9.76
CA SER A 246 -18.34 18.75 9.63
C SER A 246 -19.35 18.24 8.59
N HIS A 247 -18.92 17.44 7.63
CA HIS A 247 -19.79 16.87 6.60
C HIS A 247 -20.16 15.40 6.88
N ARG A 248 -19.17 14.56 7.25
CA ARG A 248 -19.38 13.13 7.63
C ARG A 248 -18.78 12.86 9.02
N PRO A 249 -19.52 13.12 10.10
CA PRO A 249 -18.99 13.05 11.48
C PRO A 249 -18.42 11.68 11.86
N ASN A 250 -18.99 10.61 11.32
CA ASN A 250 -18.63 9.23 11.65
C ASN A 250 -17.60 8.61 10.66
N ALA A 251 -17.25 9.31 9.59
CA ALA A 251 -16.27 8.81 8.61
C ALA A 251 -14.84 8.95 9.18
N SER A 252 -14.04 7.90 9.02
CA SER A 252 -12.60 7.98 9.32
C SER A 252 -11.88 8.88 8.31
N MET A 253 -10.72 9.41 8.70
CA MET A 253 -9.89 10.18 7.75
C MET A 253 -9.37 9.29 6.62
N ALA A 254 -9.07 8.03 6.91
CA ALA A 254 -8.67 7.05 5.90
C ALA A 254 -9.76 6.83 4.84
N SER A 255 -11.03 6.81 5.24
CA SER A 255 -12.16 6.62 4.31
C SER A 255 -12.25 7.72 3.25
N TRP A 256 -11.92 8.98 3.59
CA TRP A 256 -11.86 10.08 2.62
C TRP A 256 -10.78 9.86 1.56
N ALA A 257 -9.59 9.39 1.98
CA ALA A 257 -8.50 9.10 1.06
C ALA A 257 -8.84 7.91 0.16
N LEU A 258 -9.41 6.84 0.71
CA LEU A 258 -9.80 5.65 -0.05
C LEU A 258 -10.91 5.97 -1.06
N ARG A 259 -11.94 6.71 -0.65
CA ARG A 259 -13.03 7.13 -1.54
C ARG A 259 -12.54 8.08 -2.65
N TYR A 260 -11.60 8.98 -2.34
CA TYR A 260 -10.98 9.83 -3.37
C TYR A 260 -10.30 8.98 -4.45
N VAL A 261 -9.52 8.00 -4.05
CA VAL A 261 -8.84 7.09 -4.99
C VAL A 261 -9.84 6.27 -5.79
N ALA A 262 -10.90 5.77 -5.15
CA ALA A 262 -11.92 4.95 -5.78
C ALA A 262 -12.75 5.69 -6.84
N SER A 263 -12.82 7.04 -6.80
CA SER A 263 -13.55 7.84 -7.79
C SER A 263 -12.88 7.93 -9.17
N PHE A 264 -11.72 7.29 -9.37
CA PHE A 264 -11.03 7.25 -10.66
C PHE A 264 -11.35 5.94 -11.42
N PRO A 265 -12.01 5.98 -12.58
CA PRO A 265 -12.57 4.78 -13.24
C PRO A 265 -11.54 3.72 -13.64
N ASN A 266 -10.31 4.12 -13.99
CA ASN A 266 -9.24 3.17 -14.37
C ASN A 266 -8.49 2.59 -13.16
N ILE A 267 -8.76 3.06 -11.93
CA ILE A 267 -8.26 2.40 -10.72
C ILE A 267 -9.13 1.17 -10.45
N LYS A 268 -8.51 0.00 -10.45
CA LYS A 268 -9.21 -1.28 -10.30
C LYS A 268 -9.06 -1.86 -8.90
N VAL A 269 -7.90 -1.66 -8.27
CA VAL A 269 -7.63 -2.11 -6.90
C VAL A 269 -6.94 -1.00 -6.11
N ILE A 270 -7.34 -0.85 -4.86
CA ILE A 270 -6.77 0.08 -3.89
C ILE A 270 -6.15 -0.75 -2.76
N LEU A 271 -4.83 -0.83 -2.72
CA LEU A 271 -4.11 -1.60 -1.72
C LEU A 271 -4.02 -0.84 -0.40
N SER A 272 -4.67 -1.36 0.61
CA SER A 272 -4.50 -0.85 1.97
C SER A 272 -3.61 -1.77 2.80
N GLY A 273 -2.58 -1.19 3.43
CA GLY A 273 -1.68 -1.87 4.36
C GLY A 273 -2.26 -1.80 5.77
N MET A 274 -3.18 -2.69 6.08
CA MET A 274 -3.83 -2.79 7.39
C MET A 274 -2.97 -3.59 8.37
N SER A 275 -2.81 -3.11 9.60
CA SER A 275 -1.95 -3.72 10.62
C SER A 275 -2.72 -4.22 11.84
N ASN A 276 -4.04 -4.07 11.88
CA ASN A 276 -4.93 -4.56 12.92
C ASN A 276 -6.35 -4.75 12.39
N LEU A 277 -7.20 -5.41 13.18
CA LEU A 277 -8.59 -5.70 12.80
C LEU A 277 -9.44 -4.45 12.63
N GLU A 278 -9.24 -3.43 13.46
CA GLU A 278 -9.99 -2.17 13.41
C GLU A 278 -9.79 -1.45 12.07
N GLN A 279 -8.58 -1.48 11.52
CA GLN A 279 -8.29 -0.92 10.20
C GLN A 279 -8.94 -1.75 9.08
N VAL A 280 -8.99 -3.08 9.22
CA VAL A 280 -9.70 -3.95 8.27
C VAL A 280 -11.19 -3.63 8.28
N GLU A 281 -11.81 -3.53 9.45
CA GLU A 281 -13.22 -3.19 9.61
C GLU A 281 -13.56 -1.79 9.08
N ASP A 282 -12.75 -0.78 9.38
CA ASP A 282 -12.93 0.59 8.90
C ASP A 282 -12.88 0.68 7.37
N ASN A 283 -11.89 0.01 6.77
CA ASN A 283 -11.73 0.00 5.31
C ASN A 283 -12.84 -0.81 4.63
N LEU A 284 -13.27 -1.94 5.21
CA LEU A 284 -14.43 -2.69 4.74
C LEU A 284 -15.71 -1.86 4.81
N ASN A 285 -15.93 -1.12 5.91
CA ASN A 285 -17.07 -0.23 6.06
C ASN A 285 -17.06 0.91 5.03
N THR A 286 -15.88 1.38 4.60
CA THR A 286 -15.75 2.40 3.57
C THR A 286 -16.27 1.92 2.21
N PHE A 287 -16.04 0.63 1.88
CA PHE A 287 -16.44 0.05 0.59
C PHE A 287 -17.74 -0.77 0.67
N ASN A 288 -18.30 -0.92 1.86
CA ASN A 288 -19.62 -1.47 2.05
C ASN A 288 -20.67 -0.41 1.68
N ASN A 289 -21.38 -0.62 0.57
CA ASN A 289 -22.23 0.38 -0.07
C ASN A 289 -21.44 1.65 -0.46
N TYR A 290 -20.36 1.43 -1.22
CA TYR A 290 -19.49 2.50 -1.70
C TYR A 290 -20.30 3.57 -2.44
N GLU A 291 -20.09 4.82 -2.05
CA GLU A 291 -20.60 6.01 -2.71
C GLU A 291 -19.43 6.83 -3.23
N GLU A 292 -19.46 7.21 -4.50
CA GLU A 292 -18.48 8.14 -5.07
C GLU A 292 -18.49 9.48 -4.31
N LEU A 293 -17.37 10.18 -4.33
CA LEU A 293 -17.31 11.53 -3.79
C LEU A 293 -18.19 12.46 -4.63
N THR A 294 -19.06 13.21 -3.97
CA THR A 294 -19.81 14.31 -4.61
C THR A 294 -18.87 15.46 -4.98
N SER A 295 -19.30 16.36 -5.87
CA SER A 295 -18.54 17.56 -6.21
C SER A 295 -18.17 18.40 -4.98
N PHE A 296 -19.08 18.50 -4.00
CA PHE A 296 -18.82 19.19 -2.74
C PHE A 296 -17.75 18.47 -1.90
N GLU A 297 -17.77 17.14 -1.83
CA GLU A 297 -16.75 16.35 -1.13
C GLU A 297 -15.38 16.48 -1.81
N HIS A 298 -15.33 16.55 -3.14
CA HIS A 298 -14.09 16.89 -3.87
C HIS A 298 -13.56 18.28 -3.47
N GLU A 299 -14.42 19.29 -3.32
CA GLU A 299 -14.00 20.61 -2.83
C GLU A 299 -13.46 20.54 -1.39
N LEU A 300 -14.11 19.76 -0.50
CA LEU A 300 -13.61 19.53 0.86
C LEU A 300 -12.22 18.89 0.84
N VAL A 301 -11.98 17.91 -0.02
CA VAL A 301 -10.65 17.31 -0.20
C VAL A 301 -9.62 18.36 -0.66
N GLN A 302 -9.96 19.26 -1.60
CA GLN A 302 -9.05 20.33 -2.02
C GLN A 302 -8.74 21.33 -0.90
N ARG A 303 -9.73 21.65 -0.06
CA ARG A 303 -9.53 22.52 1.11
C ARG A 303 -8.65 21.82 2.17
N ALA A 304 -8.90 20.54 2.45
CA ALA A 304 -8.09 19.75 3.36
C ALA A 304 -6.63 19.63 2.88
N LYS A 305 -6.41 19.45 1.57
CA LYS A 305 -5.05 19.51 0.97
C LYS A 305 -4.32 20.80 1.31
N LYS A 306 -5.00 21.96 1.14
CA LYS A 306 -4.40 23.25 1.45
C LYS A 306 -4.01 23.37 2.93
N ALA A 307 -4.88 22.89 3.83
CA ALA A 307 -4.61 22.86 5.26
C ALA A 307 -3.39 21.98 5.61
N ILE A 308 -3.26 20.80 4.95
CA ILE A 308 -2.16 19.86 5.17
C ILE A 308 -0.84 20.40 4.59
N LEU A 309 -0.85 20.93 3.36
CA LEU A 309 0.36 21.36 2.63
C LEU A 309 0.86 22.75 3.03
N GLY A 310 0.09 23.52 3.80
CA GLY A 310 0.51 24.82 4.32
C GLY A 310 1.73 24.77 5.22
N ASN A 311 2.19 23.57 5.59
CA ASN A 311 3.28 23.29 6.51
C ASN A 311 4.48 22.63 5.82
N ASP A 312 5.68 22.72 6.42
CA ASP A 312 6.97 22.20 5.91
C ASP A 312 7.01 20.64 5.91
N PHE A 313 6.14 20.03 5.13
CA PHE A 313 5.92 18.61 5.10
C PHE A 313 7.03 17.83 4.36
N ILE A 314 7.46 16.69 4.91
CA ILE A 314 8.42 15.77 4.26
C ILE A 314 7.65 14.63 3.61
N PRO A 315 7.75 14.42 2.28
CA PRO A 315 6.96 13.42 1.57
C PRO A 315 7.40 11.96 1.83
N CYS A 316 7.71 11.60 3.07
CA CYS A 316 8.12 10.26 3.47
C CYS A 316 6.91 9.36 3.73
N THR A 317 6.86 8.18 3.08
CA THR A 317 5.81 7.16 3.26
C THR A 317 6.19 6.07 4.27
N GLY A 318 7.40 6.14 4.84
CA GLY A 318 7.88 5.14 5.79
C GLY A 318 8.20 3.77 5.16
N CYS A 319 8.40 3.68 3.85
CA CYS A 319 8.67 2.43 3.11
C CYS A 319 9.98 1.73 3.50
N ARG A 320 10.91 2.43 4.18
CA ARG A 320 12.20 1.93 4.71
C ARG A 320 13.25 1.52 3.66
N TYR A 321 13.08 1.79 2.36
CA TYR A 321 14.09 1.48 1.34
C TYR A 321 15.41 2.22 1.56
N CYS A 322 15.41 3.34 2.29
CA CYS A 322 16.62 4.05 2.72
C CYS A 322 17.37 3.38 3.89
N MET A 323 16.87 2.26 4.40
CA MET A 323 17.46 1.54 5.54
C MET A 323 18.16 0.24 5.09
N PRO A 324 19.20 -0.24 5.83
CA PRO A 324 19.77 0.39 7.01
C PRO A 324 20.68 1.58 6.66
N CYS A 325 20.61 2.63 7.50
CA CYS A 325 21.58 3.73 7.40
C CYS A 325 22.95 3.28 7.94
N PRO A 326 24.08 3.48 7.19
CA PRO A 326 25.41 3.07 7.65
C PRO A 326 25.85 3.71 8.96
N PHE A 327 25.22 4.83 9.33
CA PHE A 327 25.52 5.58 10.55
C PHE A 327 24.43 5.45 11.61
N GLY A 328 23.53 4.47 11.49
CA GLY A 328 22.53 4.12 12.49
C GLY A 328 21.26 4.98 12.50
N VAL A 329 21.19 6.08 11.74
CA VAL A 329 20.06 7.01 11.75
C VAL A 329 18.75 6.31 11.36
N ASP A 330 17.72 6.38 12.19
CA ASP A 330 16.37 5.86 11.83
C ASP A 330 15.57 6.91 11.05
N ILE A 331 15.94 7.04 9.78
CA ILE A 331 15.42 8.06 8.85
C ILE A 331 13.89 8.06 8.81
N PRO A 332 13.20 6.92 8.57
CA PRO A 332 11.74 6.91 8.48
C PRO A 332 11.06 7.31 9.79
N ARG A 333 11.62 6.90 10.92
CA ARG A 333 11.08 7.25 12.24
C ARG A 333 11.19 8.75 12.51
N ILE A 334 12.34 9.35 12.21
CA ILE A 334 12.55 10.80 12.37
C ILE A 334 11.57 11.58 11.49
N PHE A 335 11.41 11.21 10.23
CA PHE A 335 10.48 11.88 9.32
C PHE A 335 9.01 11.70 9.73
N SER A 336 8.67 10.53 10.26
CA SER A 336 7.32 10.30 10.83
C SER A 336 7.06 11.19 12.04
N LEU A 337 8.01 11.29 12.98
CA LEU A 337 7.89 12.17 14.14
C LEU A 337 7.79 13.64 13.72
N TYR A 338 8.65 14.06 12.77
CA TYR A 338 8.63 15.42 12.23
C TYR A 338 7.25 15.75 11.62
N ASN A 339 6.77 14.93 10.70
CA ASN A 339 5.49 15.19 10.04
C ASN A 339 4.30 15.18 11.00
N ASN A 340 4.23 14.19 11.90
CA ASN A 340 3.05 13.99 12.75
C ASN A 340 3.00 14.97 13.92
N ILE A 341 4.14 15.45 14.42
CA ILE A 341 4.19 16.30 15.61
C ILE A 341 4.44 17.75 15.22
N TYR A 342 5.53 18.03 14.48
CA TYR A 342 5.86 19.39 14.09
C TYR A 342 5.17 19.83 12.80
N GLY A 343 5.27 19.04 11.74
CA GLY A 343 4.75 19.41 10.41
C GLY A 343 3.22 19.59 10.37
N ILE A 344 2.46 18.77 11.13
CA ILE A 344 0.99 18.80 11.13
C ILE A 344 0.44 19.56 12.34
N ARG A 345 1.04 19.39 13.52
CA ARG A 345 0.51 19.95 14.79
C ARG A 345 1.19 21.25 15.23
N HIS A 346 2.29 21.65 14.57
CA HIS A 346 3.15 22.76 14.95
C HIS A 346 3.72 22.68 16.38
N ASP A 347 3.79 21.46 16.92
CA ASP A 347 4.29 21.20 18.28
C ASP A 347 5.81 20.94 18.23
N LEU A 348 6.61 22.01 18.30
CA LEU A 348 8.07 21.92 18.30
C LEU A 348 8.61 21.24 19.56
N GLU A 349 8.05 21.54 20.72
CA GLU A 349 8.53 20.99 21.99
C GLU A 349 8.20 19.50 22.09
N GLY A 350 6.99 19.08 21.73
CA GLY A 350 6.64 17.66 21.65
C GLY A 350 7.49 16.91 20.63
N PHE A 351 7.89 17.55 19.52
CA PHE A 351 8.81 16.96 18.55
C PHE A 351 10.22 16.76 19.14
N LYS A 352 10.78 17.76 19.83
CA LYS A 352 12.07 17.65 20.53
C LYS A 352 12.06 16.53 21.56
N GLU A 353 10.99 16.46 22.38
CA GLU A 353 10.83 15.36 23.35
C GLU A 353 10.79 14.00 22.69
N ALA A 354 10.07 13.87 21.57
CA ALA A 354 9.96 12.60 20.82
C ALA A 354 11.30 12.17 20.22
N ILE A 355 12.11 13.11 19.69
CA ILE A 355 13.45 12.82 19.20
C ILE A 355 14.39 12.44 20.34
N ASN A 356 14.28 13.11 21.50
CA ASN A 356 15.12 12.82 22.65
C ASN A 356 14.91 11.41 23.23
N LYS A 357 13.73 10.83 23.04
CA LYS A 357 13.42 9.44 23.41
C LYS A 357 14.02 8.38 22.48
N LEU A 358 14.56 8.77 21.32
CA LEU A 358 15.28 7.85 20.45
C LEU A 358 16.66 7.53 21.03
N ASP A 359 17.16 6.31 20.77
CA ASP A 359 18.56 5.96 21.04
C ASP A 359 19.48 6.97 20.36
N ASP A 360 20.57 7.34 21.00
CA ASP A 360 21.49 8.37 20.48
C ASP A 360 22.01 8.03 19.08
N SER A 361 22.27 6.76 18.80
CA SER A 361 22.71 6.30 17.48
C SER A 361 21.67 6.50 16.37
N LYS A 362 20.37 6.61 16.72
CA LYS A 362 19.26 6.73 15.78
C LYS A 362 18.88 8.18 15.45
N LYS A 363 19.45 9.15 16.16
CA LYS A 363 19.11 10.57 16.05
C LYS A 363 19.62 11.23 14.76
N PRO A 364 19.01 12.34 14.29
CA PRO A 364 19.34 12.98 13.02
C PRO A 364 20.77 13.54 12.97
N PHE A 365 21.36 13.93 14.11
CA PHE A 365 22.71 14.46 14.23
C PHE A 365 23.82 13.50 13.75
N ASN A 366 23.53 12.19 13.70
CA ASN A 366 24.49 11.18 13.24
C ASN A 366 24.61 11.11 11.72
N CYS A 367 23.80 11.88 10.98
CA CYS A 367 23.85 11.90 9.52
C CYS A 367 25.18 12.48 9.02
N LYS A 368 25.99 11.68 8.34
CA LYS A 368 27.27 12.09 7.72
C LYS A 368 27.12 12.57 6.26
N LYS A 369 25.90 12.85 5.81
CA LYS A 369 25.57 13.33 4.45
C LYS A 369 26.16 12.47 3.32
N CYS A 370 26.31 11.16 3.53
CA CYS A 370 26.94 10.24 2.58
C CYS A 370 26.12 9.97 1.30
N GLY A 371 24.84 10.38 1.27
CA GLY A 371 23.98 10.28 0.08
C GLY A 371 23.37 8.92 -0.21
N LYS A 372 23.82 7.81 0.42
CA LYS A 372 23.34 6.44 0.11
C LYS A 372 21.80 6.28 0.19
N CYS A 373 21.17 6.95 1.15
CA CYS A 373 19.73 6.87 1.34
C CYS A 373 18.92 7.57 0.23
N VAL A 374 19.51 8.55 -0.47
CA VAL A 374 18.82 9.34 -1.50
C VAL A 374 18.55 8.50 -2.74
N SER A 375 19.56 7.73 -3.19
CA SER A 375 19.44 6.86 -4.38
C SER A 375 18.41 5.73 -4.21
N HIS A 376 18.08 5.36 -2.96
CA HIS A 376 17.09 4.32 -2.65
C HIS A 376 15.72 4.87 -2.30
N CYS A 377 15.54 6.20 -2.27
CA CYS A 377 14.27 6.80 -1.88
C CYS A 377 13.29 6.87 -3.05
N PRO A 378 12.19 6.09 -3.05
CA PRO A 378 11.18 6.14 -4.12
C PRO A 378 10.51 7.51 -4.24
N GLN A 379 10.50 8.28 -3.14
CA GLN A 379 9.92 9.62 -3.06
C GLN A 379 10.91 10.72 -3.49
N GLN A 380 12.10 10.37 -3.93
CA GLN A 380 13.17 11.29 -4.35
C GLN A 380 13.49 12.38 -3.30
N ILE A 381 13.28 12.06 -2.02
CA ILE A 381 13.55 13.00 -0.91
C ILE A 381 15.05 13.23 -0.81
N LYS A 382 15.46 14.50 -0.76
CA LYS A 382 16.82 14.91 -0.39
C LYS A 382 17.03 14.70 1.10
N ILE A 383 17.14 13.43 1.51
CA ILE A 383 17.06 12.97 2.91
C ILE A 383 18.06 13.69 3.79
N PHE A 384 19.33 13.80 3.36
CA PHE A 384 20.36 14.44 4.19
C PHE A 384 20.13 15.93 4.38
N GLU A 385 19.52 16.64 3.40
CA GLU A 385 19.16 18.05 3.54
C GLU A 385 18.01 18.22 4.54
N LYS A 386 16.99 17.33 4.48
CA LYS A 386 15.88 17.34 5.44
C LYS A 386 16.34 17.00 6.85
N LEU A 387 17.24 16.01 7.01
CA LEU A 387 17.81 15.68 8.32
C LEU A 387 18.65 16.84 8.89
N ALA A 388 19.39 17.58 8.05
CA ALA A 388 20.13 18.76 8.49
C ALA A 388 19.18 19.85 9.02
N LYS A 389 18.13 20.19 8.27
CA LYS A 389 17.08 21.14 8.73
C LYS A 389 16.42 20.69 10.02
N ILE A 390 16.11 19.41 10.17
CA ILE A 390 15.55 18.87 11.41
C ILE A 390 16.54 19.05 12.57
N SER A 391 17.85 18.80 12.33
CA SER A 391 18.87 18.98 13.36
C SER A 391 19.03 20.45 13.81
N GLU A 392 18.73 21.40 12.94
CA GLU A 392 18.73 22.84 13.26
C GLU A 392 17.53 23.26 14.14
N LEU A 393 16.45 22.48 14.15
CA LEU A 393 15.25 22.72 14.97
C LEU A 393 15.41 22.17 16.41
N LEU A 394 16.31 21.21 16.60
CA LEU A 394 16.53 20.50 17.87
C LEU A 394 17.57 21.18 18.76
#